data_3f31fd2cb4b3711fa9c6868dcb43a0d2
#
_entry.id   3f31fd2cb4b3711fa9c6868dcb43a0d2
#
_cell.length_a   1.000
_cell.length_b   1.000
_cell.length_c   1.000
_cell.angle_alpha   90.00
_cell.angle_beta   90.00
_cell.angle_gamma   90.00
#
_symmetry.space_group_name_H-M   'P 1'
#
loop_
_entity.id
_entity.type
_entity.pdbx_description
1 polymer ?
#
loop_
_entity_poly.entity_id
_entity_poly.type
_entity_poly.pdbx_seq_one_letter_code
_entity_poly.pdbx_strand_id
1 'polypeptide(L)'
;SEPELILNQQNLTQIDIDSDVQYIFKPCQDKAEYNRSIKLLDTSGMISLEEATRRSINTVFAQLASEIGGEKLASTAKRIGITSELDPVISLTLGAGAATPIEMASAYSSFATNGILAPPYLIERIEDENGNIIYKHIVSPRVSIPDPAAAAAVRKTLEVSAQFGTGTRAVLDDREIAGKTGTHQGFREAWFIGFIPQYTSSIWVGFAEEQLPLTNVEINGEIIKNVSGGRVPAPMWK
;
A
#
# COMPACT_ATOMS: atom_id res chain seq x y z
N SER A 1 15.22 -19.09 8.22
CA SER A 1 14.37 -18.56 9.31
C SER A 1 13.92 -17.19 8.88
N GLU A 2 12.62 -17.03 8.64
CA GLU A 2 11.99 -15.76 8.37
C GLU A 2 12.30 -14.80 9.53
N PRO A 3 12.59 -13.51 9.27
CA PRO A 3 12.67 -12.53 10.32
C PRO A 3 11.25 -12.26 10.82
N GLU A 4 10.79 -13.06 11.76
CA GLU A 4 9.61 -12.76 12.53
C GLU A 4 9.92 -11.56 13.43
N LEU A 5 9.51 -10.37 13.02
CA LEU A 5 9.49 -9.24 13.93
C LEU A 5 8.29 -9.43 14.87
N ILE A 6 8.56 -10.10 15.98
CA ILE A 6 7.55 -10.29 17.01
C ILE A 6 7.56 -9.04 17.89
N LEU A 7 6.55 -8.21 17.77
CA LEU A 7 6.35 -7.05 18.62
C LEU A 7 5.77 -7.49 19.97
N ASN A 8 6.56 -7.36 21.00
CA ASN A 8 6.14 -7.63 22.38
C ASN A 8 5.39 -6.41 22.94
N GLN A 9 4.31 -6.65 23.66
CA GLN A 9 3.54 -5.62 24.37
C GLN A 9 4.44 -4.72 25.26
N GLN A 10 5.51 -5.27 25.86
CA GLN A 10 6.47 -4.51 26.65
C GLN A 10 7.31 -3.54 25.82
N ASN A 11 7.63 -3.86 24.57
CA ASN A 11 8.35 -2.97 23.67
C ASN A 11 7.47 -1.84 23.15
N LEU A 12 6.16 -2.05 23.12
CA LEU A 12 5.16 -1.07 22.70
C LEU A 12 4.85 -0.05 23.79
N THR A 13 5.01 -0.43 25.07
CA THR A 13 4.85 0.48 26.22
C THR A 13 6.08 1.34 26.49
N GLN A 14 7.24 1.02 25.89
CA GLN A 14 8.47 1.81 26.00
C GLN A 14 8.65 2.85 24.89
N ILE A 15 7.78 2.87 23.88
CA ILE A 15 7.70 4.01 22.96
C ILE A 15 7.25 5.19 23.83
N ASP A 16 8.01 6.26 23.83
CA ASP A 16 7.56 7.53 24.39
C ASP A 16 6.40 8.04 23.54
N ILE A 17 5.23 7.49 23.86
CA ILE A 17 3.98 7.67 23.13
C ILE A 17 3.63 9.16 23.00
N ASP A 18 4.07 9.99 23.91
CA ASP A 18 3.79 11.42 23.89
C ASP A 18 4.65 12.21 22.90
N SER A 19 5.90 11.78 22.62
CA SER A 19 6.76 12.50 21.67
C SER A 19 6.77 11.88 20.29
N ASP A 20 6.95 10.56 20.17
CA ASP A 20 7.16 9.91 18.86
C ASP A 20 5.85 9.66 18.12
N VAL A 21 4.79 9.31 18.84
CA VAL A 21 3.47 9.09 18.22
C VAL A 21 2.78 10.41 17.88
N GLN A 22 2.97 11.49 18.65
CA GLN A 22 2.51 12.82 18.26
C GLN A 22 3.21 13.31 16.98
N TYR A 23 4.46 12.93 16.77
CA TYR A 23 5.19 13.30 15.56
C TYR A 23 4.69 12.50 14.34
N ILE A 24 4.37 11.22 14.50
CA ILE A 24 3.85 10.32 13.47
C ILE A 24 2.42 10.70 13.07
N PHE A 25 1.58 11.08 14.05
CA PHE A 25 0.18 11.43 13.84
C PHE A 25 -0.09 12.94 13.78
N LYS A 26 0.95 13.77 13.67
CA LYS A 26 0.79 15.22 13.60
C LYS A 26 -0.13 15.72 12.47
N PRO A 27 -0.27 15.00 11.32
CA PRO A 27 -1.34 15.25 10.36
C PRO A 27 -2.71 14.75 10.82
N CYS A 28 -2.75 13.77 11.77
CA CYS A 28 -3.97 13.27 12.37
C CYS A 28 -4.29 14.09 13.62
N GLN A 29 -5.04 15.16 13.46
CA GLN A 29 -5.49 15.99 14.58
C GLN A 29 -6.59 15.31 15.43
N ASP A 30 -6.93 14.06 15.17
CA ASP A 30 -7.98 13.35 15.88
C ASP A 30 -7.42 12.46 17.00
N LYS A 31 -7.53 13.00 18.21
CA LYS A 31 -7.17 12.32 19.47
C LYS A 31 -7.97 11.02 19.71
N ALA A 32 -9.16 10.90 19.14
CA ALA A 32 -9.99 9.70 19.28
C ALA A 32 -9.44 8.52 18.46
N GLU A 33 -8.87 8.79 17.30
CA GLU A 33 -8.21 7.77 16.47
C GLU A 33 -6.87 7.32 17.06
N TYR A 34 -6.11 8.25 17.61
CA TYR A 34 -4.91 7.96 18.39
C TYR A 34 -5.22 6.99 19.53
N ASN A 35 -6.23 7.29 20.36
CA ASN A 35 -6.64 6.45 21.48
C ASN A 35 -7.17 5.08 21.02
N ARG A 36 -7.83 5.01 19.86
CA ARG A 36 -8.29 3.74 19.26
C ARG A 36 -7.13 2.89 18.78
N SER A 37 -6.11 3.50 18.20
CA SER A 37 -4.89 2.82 17.76
C SER A 37 -4.11 2.24 18.95
N ILE A 38 -3.96 2.99 20.04
CA ILE A 38 -3.36 2.51 21.29
C ILE A 38 -4.18 1.37 21.89
N LYS A 39 -5.51 1.49 21.90
CA LYS A 39 -6.39 0.43 22.42
C LYS A 39 -6.26 -0.87 21.61
N LEU A 40 -6.03 -0.77 20.30
CA LEU A 40 -5.76 -1.93 19.46
C LEU A 40 -4.42 -2.59 19.80
N LEU A 41 -3.39 -1.82 20.15
CA LEU A 41 -2.13 -2.34 20.67
C LEU A 41 -2.34 -3.10 21.97
N ASP A 42 -3.04 -2.50 22.92
CA ASP A 42 -3.30 -3.09 24.24
C ASP A 42 -4.08 -4.41 24.14
N THR A 43 -4.92 -4.58 23.12
CA THR A 43 -5.74 -5.78 22.93
C THR A 43 -5.11 -6.83 22.02
N SER A 44 -4.10 -6.49 21.23
CA SER A 44 -3.53 -7.41 20.22
C SER A 44 -2.39 -8.27 20.78
N GLY A 45 -1.74 -7.87 21.86
CA GLY A 45 -0.59 -8.60 22.41
C GLY A 45 0.57 -8.70 21.40
N MET A 46 1.21 -9.86 21.34
CA MET A 46 2.25 -10.18 20.36
C MET A 46 1.61 -10.60 19.05
N ILE A 47 1.95 -9.94 17.95
CA ILE A 47 1.45 -10.26 16.60
C ILE A 47 2.60 -10.28 15.59
N SER A 48 2.47 -11.10 14.54
CA SER A 48 3.41 -11.12 13.42
C SER A 48 3.18 -9.92 12.49
N LEU A 49 4.17 -9.59 11.66
CA LEU A 49 4.03 -8.58 10.61
C LEU A 49 2.94 -8.96 9.59
N GLU A 50 2.81 -10.25 9.28
CA GLU A 50 1.75 -10.76 8.42
C GLU A 50 0.38 -10.44 9.00
N GLU A 51 0.15 -10.73 10.28
CA GLU A 51 -1.11 -10.43 10.95
C GLU A 51 -1.38 -8.92 11.05
N ALA A 52 -0.34 -8.13 11.33
CA ALA A 52 -0.43 -6.66 11.33
C ALA A 52 -0.82 -6.11 9.95
N THR A 53 -0.25 -6.67 8.88
CA THR A 53 -0.59 -6.29 7.50
C THR A 53 -2.01 -6.71 7.15
N ARG A 54 -2.38 -7.96 7.48
CA ARG A 54 -3.72 -8.50 7.26
C ARG A 54 -4.80 -7.62 7.89
N ARG A 55 -4.58 -7.17 9.11
CA ARG A 55 -5.49 -6.32 9.87
C ARG A 55 -5.29 -4.82 9.62
N SER A 56 -4.24 -4.46 8.86
CA SER A 56 -3.88 -3.06 8.59
C SER A 56 -3.67 -2.22 9.87
N ILE A 57 -2.82 -2.71 10.79
CA ILE A 57 -2.58 -2.07 12.10
C ILE A 57 -1.52 -0.99 11.97
N ASN A 58 -1.95 0.27 11.94
CA ASN A 58 -1.09 1.42 11.69
C ASN A 58 0.05 1.57 12.70
N THR A 59 -0.20 1.29 13.96
CA THR A 59 0.79 1.48 15.05
C THR A 59 2.01 0.57 14.91
N VAL A 60 1.84 -0.65 14.40
CA VAL A 60 2.96 -1.55 14.11
C VAL A 60 3.87 -0.98 13.03
N PHE A 61 3.26 -0.47 11.95
CA PHE A 61 4.03 0.12 10.85
C PHE A 61 4.66 1.46 11.22
N ALA A 62 4.02 2.24 12.07
CA ALA A 62 4.60 3.46 12.62
C ALA A 62 5.86 3.17 13.47
N GLN A 63 5.82 2.13 14.30
CA GLN A 63 6.97 1.69 15.08
C GLN A 63 8.12 1.22 14.17
N LEU A 64 7.82 0.35 13.19
CA LEU A 64 8.82 -0.08 12.21
C LEU A 64 9.45 1.08 11.45
N ALA A 65 8.63 2.06 11.06
CA ALA A 65 9.12 3.25 10.38
C ALA A 65 10.05 4.08 11.26
N SER A 66 9.78 4.17 12.57
CA SER A 66 10.68 4.84 13.52
C SER A 66 12.05 4.14 13.62
N GLU A 67 12.09 2.81 13.57
CA GLU A 67 13.32 2.02 13.58
C GLU A 67 14.09 2.10 12.25
N ILE A 68 13.37 2.06 11.12
CA ILE A 68 13.94 2.06 9.77
C ILE A 68 14.42 3.47 9.37
N GLY A 69 13.64 4.50 9.72
CA GLY A 69 13.86 5.90 9.35
C GLY A 69 13.25 6.30 8.02
N GLY A 70 12.76 7.54 7.94
CA GLY A 70 12.05 8.08 6.77
C GLY A 70 12.86 8.06 5.48
N GLU A 71 14.15 8.33 5.53
CA GLU A 71 15.07 8.29 4.37
C GLU A 71 15.11 6.90 3.70
N LYS A 72 15.16 5.83 4.49
CA LYS A 72 15.14 4.47 3.96
C LYS A 72 13.78 4.11 3.38
N LEU A 73 12.69 4.60 3.98
CA LEU A 73 11.34 4.41 3.44
C LEU A 73 11.21 5.08 2.08
N ALA A 74 11.54 6.39 1.98
CA ALA A 74 11.47 7.14 0.73
C ALA A 74 12.38 6.55 -0.36
N SER A 75 13.63 6.20 -0.02
CA SER A 75 14.58 5.60 -0.97
C SER A 75 14.11 4.22 -1.45
N THR A 76 13.48 3.42 -0.59
CA THR A 76 12.92 2.13 -0.96
C THR A 76 11.73 2.30 -1.89
N ALA A 77 10.81 3.23 -1.59
CA ALA A 77 9.69 3.56 -2.46
C ALA A 77 10.15 3.99 -3.87
N LYS A 78 11.16 4.86 -3.95
CA LYS A 78 11.79 5.24 -5.23
C LYS A 78 12.39 4.05 -5.96
N ARG A 79 13.08 3.17 -5.25
CA ARG A 79 13.71 1.99 -5.83
C ARG A 79 12.71 1.03 -6.45
N ILE A 80 11.55 0.84 -5.84
CA ILE A 80 10.48 -0.03 -6.35
C ILE A 80 9.56 0.65 -7.38
N GLY A 81 9.77 1.93 -7.72
CA GLY A 81 9.10 2.56 -8.85
C GLY A 81 8.26 3.80 -8.59
N ILE A 82 8.22 4.31 -7.35
CA ILE A 82 7.60 5.62 -7.07
C ILE A 82 8.55 6.71 -7.54
N THR A 83 8.10 7.56 -8.45
CA THR A 83 8.88 8.68 -9.03
C THR A 83 8.49 10.03 -8.44
N SER A 84 7.28 10.14 -7.89
CA SER A 84 6.81 11.31 -7.15
C SER A 84 7.75 11.66 -6.00
N GLU A 85 7.86 12.93 -5.68
CA GLU A 85 8.63 13.38 -4.52
C GLU A 85 7.95 12.91 -3.23
N LEU A 86 8.75 12.30 -2.36
CA LEU A 86 8.32 11.78 -1.07
C LEU A 86 9.15 12.44 0.02
N ASP A 87 8.50 13.13 0.92
CA ASP A 87 9.14 13.63 2.13
C ASP A 87 9.59 12.44 3.00
N PRO A 88 10.85 12.42 3.47
CA PRO A 88 11.40 11.30 4.23
C PRO A 88 10.94 11.31 5.69
N VAL A 89 9.64 11.34 5.90
CA VAL A 89 9.01 11.34 7.23
C VAL A 89 8.49 9.96 7.61
N ILE A 90 8.37 9.69 8.90
CA ILE A 90 7.91 8.39 9.41
C ILE A 90 6.47 8.09 8.97
N SER A 91 5.62 9.12 8.92
CA SER A 91 4.23 8.99 8.45
C SER A 91 4.09 8.55 6.99
N LEU A 92 5.17 8.55 6.20
CA LEU A 92 5.21 8.01 4.84
C LEU A 92 4.75 6.54 4.81
N THR A 93 5.07 5.75 5.85
CA THR A 93 4.63 4.34 5.98
C THR A 93 3.10 4.19 6.05
N LEU A 94 2.40 5.27 6.44
CA LEU A 94 0.94 5.31 6.54
C LEU A 94 0.28 6.03 5.36
N GLY A 95 1.07 6.41 4.34
CA GLY A 95 0.57 7.04 3.13
C GLY A 95 0.54 8.57 3.16
N ALA A 96 1.41 9.22 3.94
CA ALA A 96 1.50 10.69 3.97
C ALA A 96 2.10 11.30 2.68
N GLY A 97 2.64 10.49 1.78
CA GLY A 97 3.16 10.92 0.47
C GLY A 97 2.13 10.73 -0.64
N ALA A 98 2.15 11.63 -1.63
CA ALA A 98 1.34 11.49 -2.82
C ALA A 98 2.04 10.57 -3.85
N ALA A 99 1.28 9.67 -4.47
CA ALA A 99 1.73 8.85 -5.59
C ALA A 99 0.58 8.66 -6.58
N THR A 100 0.91 8.51 -7.85
CA THR A 100 -0.09 8.25 -8.89
C THR A 100 -0.50 6.77 -8.92
N PRO A 101 -1.70 6.44 -9.42
CA PRO A 101 -2.11 5.05 -9.59
C PRO A 101 -1.14 4.21 -10.43
N ILE A 102 -0.54 4.78 -11.47
CA ILE A 102 0.44 4.07 -12.31
C ILE A 102 1.73 3.76 -11.54
N GLU A 103 2.21 4.67 -10.69
CA GLU A 103 3.37 4.43 -9.84
C GLU A 103 3.09 3.32 -8.82
N MET A 104 1.91 3.33 -8.20
CA MET A 104 1.51 2.30 -7.26
C MET A 104 1.40 0.92 -7.95
N ALA A 105 0.81 0.85 -9.15
CA ALA A 105 0.78 -0.39 -9.92
C ALA A 105 2.21 -0.85 -10.28
N SER A 106 3.07 0.07 -10.71
CA SER A 106 4.48 -0.20 -11.02
C SER A 106 5.24 -0.74 -9.79
N ALA A 107 5.09 -0.09 -8.64
CA ALA A 107 5.74 -0.52 -7.41
C ALA A 107 5.30 -1.94 -6.99
N TYR A 108 4.00 -2.23 -7.04
CA TYR A 108 3.47 -3.55 -6.69
C TYR A 108 3.87 -4.63 -7.70
N SER A 109 4.13 -4.29 -8.97
CA SER A 109 4.65 -5.24 -9.96
C SER A 109 6.01 -5.81 -9.55
N SER A 110 6.81 -5.06 -8.77
CA SER A 110 8.07 -5.56 -8.22
C SER A 110 7.89 -6.76 -7.29
N PHE A 111 6.78 -6.84 -6.55
CA PHE A 111 6.47 -7.99 -5.71
C PHE A 111 5.94 -9.17 -6.53
N ALA A 112 5.16 -8.91 -7.58
CA ALA A 112 4.68 -9.93 -8.51
C ALA A 112 5.83 -10.65 -9.23
N THR A 113 6.93 -9.93 -9.49
CA THR A 113 8.10 -10.38 -10.26
C THR A 113 9.29 -10.76 -9.38
N ASN A 114 9.09 -11.00 -8.08
CA ASN A 114 10.14 -11.32 -7.12
C ASN A 114 11.31 -10.31 -7.09
N GLY A 115 10.98 -9.03 -7.14
CA GLY A 115 11.94 -7.94 -6.97
C GLY A 115 12.48 -7.33 -8.27
N ILE A 116 11.91 -7.67 -9.41
CA ILE A 116 12.28 -7.07 -10.69
C ILE A 116 11.26 -5.97 -11.05
N LEU A 117 11.74 -4.79 -11.35
CA LEU A 117 10.93 -3.67 -11.85
C LEU A 117 11.18 -3.47 -13.34
N ALA A 118 10.13 -3.50 -14.14
CA ALA A 118 10.13 -2.96 -15.49
C ALA A 118 9.35 -1.64 -15.48
N PRO A 119 9.98 -0.49 -15.79
CA PRO A 119 9.27 0.79 -15.84
C PRO A 119 8.09 0.74 -16.81
N PRO A 120 6.94 1.32 -16.45
CA PRO A 120 5.78 1.37 -17.33
C PRO A 120 6.06 2.24 -18.55
N TYR A 121 5.49 1.87 -19.71
CA TYR A 121 5.54 2.63 -20.95
C TYR A 121 4.19 2.56 -21.65
N LEU A 122 3.89 3.55 -22.49
CA LEU A 122 2.61 3.67 -23.19
C LEU A 122 2.70 3.21 -24.66
N ILE A 123 3.87 3.41 -25.30
CA ILE A 123 4.05 3.14 -26.72
C ILE A 123 5.06 2.00 -26.85
N GLU A 124 4.58 0.84 -27.30
CA GLU A 124 5.43 -0.30 -27.55
C GLU A 124 6.22 -0.13 -28.87
N ARG A 125 5.54 0.29 -29.94
CA ARG A 125 6.15 0.54 -31.24
C ARG A 125 5.33 1.54 -32.06
N ILE A 126 6.01 2.18 -33.02
CA ILE A 126 5.41 3.04 -34.05
C ILE A 126 5.86 2.50 -35.42
N GLU A 127 4.92 2.32 -36.32
CA GLU A 127 5.15 1.87 -37.67
C GLU A 127 4.72 2.95 -38.68
N ASP A 128 5.39 3.01 -39.83
CA ASP A 128 4.94 3.82 -40.96
C ASP A 128 3.80 3.12 -41.74
N GLU A 129 3.29 3.77 -42.78
CA GLU A 129 2.23 3.24 -43.65
C GLU A 129 2.62 1.96 -44.43
N ASN A 130 3.93 1.66 -44.52
CA ASN A 130 4.47 0.47 -45.19
C ASN A 130 4.79 -0.66 -44.18
N GLY A 131 4.53 -0.46 -42.88
CA GLY A 131 4.82 -1.42 -41.84
C GLY A 131 6.27 -1.40 -41.36
N ASN A 132 7.09 -0.40 -41.73
CA ASN A 132 8.42 -0.27 -41.22
C ASN A 132 8.39 0.30 -39.79
N ILE A 133 9.17 -0.31 -38.89
CA ILE A 133 9.25 0.13 -37.50
C ILE A 133 10.09 1.41 -37.42
N ILE A 134 9.43 2.53 -37.05
CA ILE A 134 10.05 3.83 -36.83
C ILE A 134 10.59 3.92 -35.39
N TYR A 135 9.84 3.34 -34.43
CA TYR A 135 10.20 3.29 -33.03
C TYR A 135 9.81 1.94 -32.41
N LYS A 136 10.66 1.42 -31.56
CA LYS A 136 10.36 0.28 -30.71
C LYS A 136 10.90 0.52 -29.31
N HIS A 137 10.02 0.43 -28.31
CA HIS A 137 10.44 0.52 -26.92
C HIS A 137 11.34 -0.66 -26.54
N ILE A 138 12.45 -0.36 -25.87
CA ILE A 138 13.33 -1.38 -25.33
C ILE A 138 13.03 -1.49 -23.84
N VAL A 139 12.43 -2.58 -23.43
CA VAL A 139 12.18 -2.84 -22.02
C VAL A 139 13.50 -3.05 -21.29
N SER A 140 13.73 -2.29 -20.22
CA SER A 140 14.94 -2.34 -19.41
C SER A 140 14.60 -2.70 -17.95
N PRO A 141 14.36 -3.99 -17.64
CA PRO A 141 14.09 -4.41 -16.28
C PRO A 141 15.33 -4.21 -15.39
N ARG A 142 15.08 -3.87 -14.12
CA ARG A 142 16.14 -3.73 -13.12
C ARG A 142 15.77 -4.40 -11.81
N VAL A 143 16.78 -4.83 -11.06
CA VAL A 143 16.56 -5.32 -9.68
C VAL A 143 16.14 -4.14 -8.81
N SER A 144 14.93 -4.18 -8.30
CA SER A 144 14.36 -3.17 -7.41
C SER A 144 14.38 -3.63 -5.94
N ILE A 145 14.23 -4.93 -5.72
CA ILE A 145 14.38 -5.57 -4.40
C ILE A 145 15.52 -6.58 -4.52
N PRO A 146 16.69 -6.29 -3.93
CA PRO A 146 17.88 -7.14 -4.11
C PRO A 146 17.76 -8.53 -3.52
N ASP A 147 16.95 -8.69 -2.47
CA ASP A 147 16.68 -9.98 -1.84
C ASP A 147 15.35 -10.56 -2.35
N PRO A 148 15.36 -11.61 -3.19
CA PRO A 148 14.15 -12.26 -3.68
C PRO A 148 13.31 -12.89 -2.56
N ALA A 149 13.94 -13.30 -1.44
CA ALA A 149 13.21 -13.86 -0.30
C ALA A 149 12.38 -12.77 0.39
N ALA A 150 12.91 -11.55 0.51
CA ALA A 150 12.16 -10.41 1.02
C ALA A 150 10.97 -10.07 0.09
N ALA A 151 11.15 -10.07 -1.22
CA ALA A 151 10.05 -9.85 -2.17
C ALA A 151 8.96 -10.94 -2.05
N ALA A 152 9.37 -12.21 -1.91
CA ALA A 152 8.47 -13.33 -1.74
C ALA A 152 7.70 -13.25 -0.41
N ALA A 153 8.35 -12.85 0.69
CA ALA A 153 7.72 -12.67 2.00
C ALA A 153 6.64 -11.57 1.94
N VAL A 154 6.94 -10.44 1.31
CA VAL A 154 5.96 -9.36 1.11
C VAL A 154 4.79 -9.86 0.24
N ARG A 155 5.06 -10.56 -0.87
CA ARG A 155 4.00 -11.14 -1.71
C ARG A 155 3.09 -12.05 -0.90
N LYS A 156 3.67 -12.98 -0.11
CA LYS A 156 2.91 -13.89 0.76
C LYS A 156 2.00 -13.13 1.73
N THR A 157 2.53 -12.11 2.35
CA THR A 157 1.79 -11.24 3.27
C THR A 157 0.65 -10.50 2.57
N LEU A 158 0.86 -10.05 1.32
CA LEU A 158 -0.18 -9.41 0.50
C LEU A 158 -1.25 -10.40 0.03
N GLU A 159 -0.90 -11.68 -0.21
CA GLU A 159 -1.85 -12.76 -0.48
C GLU A 159 -2.78 -12.97 0.73
N VAL A 160 -2.21 -13.09 1.93
CA VAL A 160 -2.98 -13.21 3.19
C VAL A 160 -3.87 -11.97 3.42
N SER A 161 -3.36 -10.76 3.16
CA SER A 161 -4.12 -9.52 3.29
C SER A 161 -5.31 -9.44 2.33
N ALA A 162 -5.15 -9.92 1.09
CA ALA A 162 -6.22 -9.96 0.11
C ALA A 162 -7.27 -11.03 0.45
N GLN A 163 -6.84 -12.24 0.82
CA GLN A 163 -7.73 -13.38 1.03
C GLN A 163 -8.46 -13.34 2.38
N PHE A 164 -7.79 -12.90 3.45
CA PHE A 164 -8.28 -13.02 4.82
C PHE A 164 -8.32 -11.68 5.58
N GLY A 165 -7.92 -10.59 4.93
CA GLY A 165 -7.84 -9.26 5.54
C GLY A 165 -8.88 -8.29 5.00
N THR A 166 -8.46 -7.05 4.81
CA THR A 166 -9.33 -5.95 4.37
C THR A 166 -9.65 -6.00 2.87
N GLY A 167 -8.95 -6.86 2.09
CA GLY A 167 -9.06 -6.99 0.65
C GLY A 167 -10.00 -8.08 0.14
N THR A 168 -10.73 -8.78 1.01
CA THR A 168 -11.51 -9.98 0.68
C THR A 168 -12.51 -9.82 -0.48
N ARG A 169 -12.98 -8.60 -0.74
CA ARG A 169 -13.90 -8.32 -1.85
C ARG A 169 -13.24 -8.29 -3.23
N ALA A 170 -11.90 -8.29 -3.30
CA ALA A 170 -11.15 -8.39 -4.54
C ALA A 170 -10.86 -9.84 -4.95
N VAL A 171 -11.13 -10.82 -4.08
CA VAL A 171 -10.82 -12.24 -4.33
C VAL A 171 -11.49 -12.72 -5.61
N LEU A 172 -10.71 -13.35 -6.48
CA LEU A 172 -11.16 -14.02 -7.70
C LEU A 172 -11.49 -15.48 -7.40
N ASP A 173 -12.44 -16.04 -8.15
CA ASP A 173 -12.93 -17.40 -7.89
C ASP A 173 -11.99 -18.49 -8.48
N ASP A 174 -11.16 -18.10 -9.46
CA ASP A 174 -10.35 -19.01 -10.28
C ASP A 174 -8.84 -18.94 -10.03
N ARG A 175 -8.39 -17.95 -9.24
CA ARG A 175 -6.94 -17.75 -9.00
C ARG A 175 -6.65 -16.99 -7.72
N GLU A 176 -5.44 -17.17 -7.23
CA GLU A 176 -4.92 -16.42 -6.09
C GLU A 176 -4.55 -15.01 -6.50
N ILE A 177 -4.79 -14.08 -5.59
CA ILE A 177 -4.44 -12.66 -5.72
C ILE A 177 -3.60 -12.22 -4.54
N ALA A 178 -2.77 -11.23 -4.75
CA ALA A 178 -2.09 -10.49 -3.69
C ALA A 178 -2.47 -9.01 -3.77
N GLY A 179 -2.69 -8.36 -2.65
CA GLY A 179 -3.08 -6.95 -2.67
C GLY A 179 -3.30 -6.34 -1.31
N LYS A 180 -3.44 -5.01 -1.32
CA LYS A 180 -3.65 -4.21 -0.11
C LYS A 180 -4.65 -3.09 -0.36
N THR A 181 -5.51 -2.89 0.62
CA THR A 181 -6.39 -1.72 0.70
C THR A 181 -5.66 -0.53 1.29
N GLY A 182 -5.99 0.67 0.82
CA GLY A 182 -5.70 1.94 1.47
C GLY A 182 -7.00 2.69 1.76
N THR A 183 -7.06 3.37 2.89
CA THR A 183 -8.19 4.23 3.24
C THR A 183 -7.65 5.43 4.00
N HIS A 184 -7.86 6.62 3.44
CA HIS A 184 -7.47 7.85 4.11
C HIS A 184 -8.38 8.11 5.32
N GLN A 185 -7.80 8.65 6.38
CA GLN A 185 -8.56 9.14 7.54
C GLN A 185 -9.55 10.22 7.09
N GLY A 186 -10.78 10.17 7.61
CA GLY A 186 -11.86 11.03 7.13
C GLY A 186 -12.42 10.65 5.76
N PHE A 187 -12.07 9.47 5.23
CA PHE A 187 -12.62 8.90 3.99
C PHE A 187 -12.49 9.81 2.76
N ARG A 188 -11.38 10.54 2.63
CA ARG A 188 -11.16 11.46 1.50
C ARG A 188 -10.71 10.75 0.24
N GLU A 189 -10.06 9.60 0.40
CA GLU A 189 -9.64 8.73 -0.69
C GLU A 189 -9.59 7.28 -0.23
N ALA A 190 -9.73 6.39 -1.19
CA ALA A 190 -9.71 4.96 -0.98
C ALA A 190 -8.94 4.27 -2.10
N TRP A 191 -8.16 3.24 -1.75
CA TRP A 191 -7.28 2.52 -2.65
C TRP A 191 -7.48 1.02 -2.55
N PHE A 192 -7.28 0.34 -3.65
CA PHE A 192 -6.89 -1.06 -3.68
C PHE A 192 -5.83 -1.26 -4.76
N ILE A 193 -4.70 -1.81 -4.36
CA ILE A 193 -3.64 -2.19 -5.29
C ILE A 193 -3.47 -3.70 -5.15
N GLY A 194 -3.54 -4.41 -6.26
CA GLY A 194 -3.42 -5.86 -6.27
C GLY A 194 -2.82 -6.37 -7.56
N PHE A 195 -2.38 -7.61 -7.52
CA PHE A 195 -1.80 -8.29 -8.67
C PHE A 195 -2.10 -9.79 -8.68
N ILE A 196 -2.04 -10.33 -9.86
CA ILE A 196 -1.88 -11.73 -10.20
C ILE A 196 -0.55 -11.88 -10.96
N PRO A 197 -0.06 -13.07 -11.27
CA PRO A 197 1.23 -13.22 -11.97
C PRO A 197 1.34 -12.44 -13.29
N GLN A 198 0.22 -12.20 -13.98
CA GLN A 198 0.18 -11.57 -15.31
C GLN A 198 -0.10 -10.07 -15.27
N TYR A 199 -0.80 -9.59 -14.25
CA TYR A 199 -1.32 -8.22 -14.22
C TYR A 199 -1.19 -7.61 -12.83
N THR A 200 -0.86 -6.33 -12.80
CA THR A 200 -0.94 -5.48 -11.61
C THR A 200 -1.87 -4.31 -11.91
N SER A 201 -2.79 -4.04 -11.01
CA SER A 201 -3.75 -2.94 -11.15
C SER A 201 -3.86 -2.16 -9.84
N SER A 202 -4.07 -0.87 -9.98
CA SER A 202 -4.29 0.07 -8.88
C SER A 202 -5.57 0.83 -9.12
N ILE A 203 -6.49 0.73 -8.18
CA ILE A 203 -7.76 1.45 -8.17
C ILE A 203 -7.71 2.53 -7.09
N TRP A 204 -7.95 3.76 -7.50
CA TRP A 204 -8.09 4.91 -6.64
C TRP A 204 -9.47 5.53 -6.79
N VAL A 205 -10.07 5.90 -5.67
CA VAL A 205 -11.34 6.62 -5.62
C VAL A 205 -11.17 7.83 -4.72
N GLY A 206 -11.45 9.00 -5.27
CA GLY A 206 -11.26 10.30 -4.60
C GLY A 206 -11.72 11.45 -5.48
N PHE A 207 -11.59 12.67 -4.99
CA PHE A 207 -11.76 13.88 -5.78
C PHE A 207 -10.39 14.38 -6.24
N ALA A 208 -10.22 14.59 -7.54
CA ALA A 208 -8.92 14.93 -8.13
C ALA A 208 -8.39 16.30 -7.69
N GLU A 209 -9.28 17.25 -7.45
CA GLU A 209 -8.93 18.64 -7.18
C GLU A 209 -9.18 19.06 -5.72
N GLU A 210 -9.93 18.25 -4.96
CA GLU A 210 -10.35 18.60 -3.62
C GLU A 210 -10.27 17.42 -2.67
N GLN A 211 -9.95 17.69 -1.40
CA GLN A 211 -9.87 16.69 -0.33
C GLN A 211 -11.23 16.55 0.39
N LEU A 212 -12.31 16.24 -0.38
CA LEU A 212 -13.65 16.07 0.18
C LEU A 212 -13.87 14.67 0.73
N PRO A 213 -14.60 14.52 1.85
CA PRO A 213 -14.96 13.20 2.38
C PRO A 213 -15.88 12.42 1.44
N LEU A 214 -15.54 11.18 1.15
CA LEU A 214 -16.36 10.23 0.40
C LEU A 214 -17.38 9.56 1.34
N THR A 215 -18.31 10.37 1.86
CA THR A 215 -19.35 9.94 2.79
C THR A 215 -20.73 10.09 2.17
N ASN A 216 -21.61 9.11 2.40
CA ASN A 216 -22.95 9.05 1.82
C ASN A 216 -22.95 9.16 0.28
N VAL A 217 -21.98 8.50 -0.36
CA VAL A 217 -21.82 8.50 -1.82
C VAL A 217 -22.79 7.46 -2.41
N GLU A 218 -23.58 7.87 -3.39
CA GLU A 218 -24.43 6.95 -4.16
C GLU A 218 -23.62 6.30 -5.28
N ILE A 219 -23.56 4.96 -5.28
CA ILE A 219 -22.92 4.14 -6.32
C ILE A 219 -23.93 3.07 -6.75
N ASN A 220 -24.33 3.06 -8.01
CA ASN A 220 -25.29 2.11 -8.58
C ASN A 220 -26.62 2.02 -7.80
N GLY A 221 -27.12 3.15 -7.26
CA GLY A 221 -28.34 3.22 -6.49
C GLY A 221 -28.21 2.81 -5.01
N GLU A 222 -27.02 2.44 -4.57
CA GLU A 222 -26.72 2.16 -3.15
C GLU A 222 -25.99 3.32 -2.51
N ILE A 223 -26.44 3.78 -1.34
CA ILE A 223 -25.78 4.81 -0.55
C ILE A 223 -24.69 4.16 0.30
N ILE A 224 -23.43 4.48 -0.01
CA ILE A 224 -22.26 4.04 0.74
C ILE A 224 -21.92 5.11 1.78
N LYS A 225 -22.18 4.80 3.04
CA LYS A 225 -22.00 5.74 4.15
C LYS A 225 -20.54 6.26 4.25
N ASN A 226 -19.55 5.36 4.10
CA ASN A 226 -18.12 5.66 4.14
C ASN A 226 -17.42 4.83 3.08
N VAL A 227 -16.77 5.46 2.12
CA VAL A 227 -15.97 4.78 1.11
C VAL A 227 -14.63 4.38 1.71
N SER A 228 -14.30 3.10 1.63
CA SER A 228 -13.00 2.55 2.05
C SER A 228 -12.44 1.64 0.96
N GLY A 229 -11.14 1.38 1.02
CA GLY A 229 -10.44 0.55 0.03
C GLY A 229 -11.05 -0.85 -0.15
N GLY A 230 -11.49 -1.48 0.95
CA GLY A 230 -12.15 -2.78 0.90
C GLY A 230 -13.62 -2.72 0.45
N ARG A 231 -14.25 -1.55 0.48
CA ARG A 231 -15.69 -1.43 0.19
C ARG A 231 -15.99 -1.04 -1.25
N VAL A 232 -15.15 -0.20 -1.87
CA VAL A 232 -15.35 0.27 -3.25
C VAL A 232 -14.19 -0.12 -4.15
N PRO A 233 -12.92 0.30 -3.94
CA PRO A 233 -11.83 -0.09 -4.83
C PRO A 233 -11.61 -1.60 -4.96
N ALA A 234 -11.70 -2.37 -3.86
CA ALA A 234 -11.46 -3.81 -3.91
C ALA A 234 -12.47 -4.56 -4.82
N PRO A 235 -13.81 -4.38 -4.72
CA PRO A 235 -14.73 -5.00 -5.67
C PRO A 235 -14.61 -4.44 -7.10
N MET A 236 -14.14 -3.20 -7.30
CA MET A 236 -13.87 -2.66 -8.65
C MET A 236 -12.65 -3.31 -9.29
N TRP A 237 -11.71 -3.79 -8.48
CA TRP A 237 -10.50 -4.48 -8.95
C TRP A 237 -10.82 -5.91 -9.43
N LYS A 238 -11.82 -6.56 -8.85
CA LYS A 238 -12.30 -7.90 -9.20
C LYS A 238 -12.85 -7.98 -10.64
#